data_4890c02aa9c52054a82f14809cf517ba
#
_entry.id   4890c02aa9c52054a82f14809cf517ba
#
_cell.length_a   1.000
_cell.length_b   1.000
_cell.length_c   1.000
_cell.angle_alpha   90.00
_cell.angle_beta   90.00
_cell.angle_gamma   90.00
#
_symmetry.space_group_name_H-M   'P 1'
#
loop_
_entity.id
_entity.type
_entity.pdbx_description
1 polymer ?
#
loop_
_entity_poly.entity_id
_entity_poly.type
_entity_poly.pdbx_seq_one_letter_code
_entity_poly.pdbx_strand_id
1 'polypeptide(L)'
;MEEKAEYRSSIRSKRLIRQAFVELLQEKEPEKITVTDIITRADINRGTFYAHYQDTRAVIEQIENEIIAKMLEFLSEFRYKNFFQNPLPLLLKITSYLEENLEFYRILINSRGSEQFLIKLKAIFVRHMETDTDIPDEIKRSPDFLIRIHFFAGGLVNLYQVWFRGEVGVSLNEISVEISKIISNSAVMFYP
;
A
#
# COMPACT_ATOMS: atom_id res chain seq x y z
N MET A 1 -27.12 21.26 10.58
CA MET A 1 -27.22 20.70 9.20
C MET A 1 -26.10 21.21 8.30
N GLU A 2 -25.67 22.45 8.40
CA GLU A 2 -24.55 23.03 7.61
C GLU A 2 -23.21 22.32 7.82
N GLU A 3 -22.78 22.08 9.05
CA GLU A 3 -21.51 21.39 9.39
C GLU A 3 -21.40 19.99 8.76
N LYS A 4 -22.50 19.25 8.69
CA LYS A 4 -22.56 17.93 8.06
C LYS A 4 -22.51 18.01 6.52
N ALA A 5 -23.00 19.09 5.93
CA ALA A 5 -22.92 19.35 4.49
C ALA A 5 -21.50 19.78 4.10
N GLU A 6 -20.87 20.66 4.87
CA GLU A 6 -19.49 21.10 4.70
C GLU A 6 -18.48 19.94 4.84
N TYR A 7 -18.67 19.07 5.84
CA TYR A 7 -17.86 17.86 6.00
C TYR A 7 -17.98 16.92 4.79
N ARG A 8 -19.19 16.69 4.26
CA ARG A 8 -19.39 15.87 3.06
C ARG A 8 -18.77 16.49 1.82
N SER A 9 -18.86 17.80 1.66
CA SER A 9 -18.24 18.54 0.57
C SER A 9 -16.71 18.44 0.62
N SER A 10 -16.13 18.54 1.80
CA SER A 10 -14.69 18.40 2.04
C SER A 10 -14.19 17.00 1.65
N ILE A 11 -14.87 15.94 2.07
CA ILE A 11 -14.52 14.55 1.70
C ILE A 11 -14.60 14.36 0.18
N ARG A 12 -15.67 14.90 -0.45
CA ARG A 12 -15.84 14.79 -1.89
C ARG A 12 -14.71 15.49 -2.64
N SER A 13 -14.34 16.69 -2.23
CA SER A 13 -13.27 17.46 -2.86
C SER A 13 -11.92 16.75 -2.73
N LYS A 14 -11.59 16.23 -1.56
CA LYS A 14 -10.37 15.43 -1.36
C LYS A 14 -10.33 14.23 -2.29
N ARG A 15 -11.44 13.50 -2.43
CA ARG A 15 -11.51 12.35 -3.34
C ARG A 15 -11.29 12.75 -4.79
N LEU A 16 -11.91 13.86 -5.25
CA LEU A 16 -11.74 14.37 -6.62
C LEU A 16 -10.28 14.78 -6.90
N ILE A 17 -9.64 15.50 -5.96
CA ILE A 17 -8.23 15.89 -6.06
C ILE A 17 -7.32 14.66 -6.20
N ARG A 18 -7.52 13.65 -5.34
CA ARG A 18 -6.72 12.42 -5.35
C ARG A 18 -6.90 11.62 -6.62
N GLN A 19 -8.15 11.48 -7.08
CA GLN A 19 -8.46 10.79 -8.33
C GLN A 19 -7.79 11.49 -9.52
N ALA A 20 -7.97 12.80 -9.63
CA ALA A 20 -7.34 13.60 -10.68
C ALA A 20 -5.81 13.50 -10.66
N PHE A 21 -5.19 13.52 -9.47
CA PHE A 21 -3.75 13.36 -9.34
C PHE A 21 -3.28 11.98 -9.86
N VAL A 22 -3.95 10.91 -9.46
CA VAL A 22 -3.59 9.55 -9.88
C VAL A 22 -3.79 9.35 -11.39
N GLU A 23 -4.86 9.89 -11.97
CA GLU A 23 -5.05 9.87 -13.43
C GLU A 23 -3.92 10.62 -14.17
N LEU A 24 -3.48 11.75 -13.64
CA LEU A 24 -2.37 12.51 -14.22
C LEU A 24 -1.02 11.78 -14.17
N LEU A 25 -0.82 10.84 -13.22
CA LEU A 25 0.37 9.99 -13.17
C LEU A 25 0.52 9.07 -14.40
N GLN A 26 -0.54 8.83 -15.16
CA GLN A 26 -0.45 8.11 -16.44
C GLN A 26 0.20 8.95 -17.55
N GLU A 27 0.08 10.27 -17.44
CA GLU A 27 0.48 11.22 -18.48
C GLU A 27 1.81 11.92 -18.16
N LYS A 28 2.11 12.09 -16.85
CA LYS A 28 3.22 12.92 -16.36
C LYS A 28 3.93 12.26 -15.18
N GLU A 29 5.20 12.58 -15.04
CA GLU A 29 5.95 12.30 -13.80
C GLU A 29 5.37 13.12 -12.63
N PRO A 30 5.39 12.61 -11.38
CA PRO A 30 4.80 13.29 -10.23
C PRO A 30 5.27 14.75 -10.07
N GLU A 31 6.57 14.99 -10.32
CA GLU A 31 7.20 16.31 -10.19
C GLU A 31 6.74 17.33 -11.25
N LYS A 32 6.17 16.84 -12.35
CA LYS A 32 5.66 17.66 -13.46
C LYS A 32 4.17 17.94 -13.34
N ILE A 33 3.47 17.32 -12.39
CA ILE A 33 2.05 17.56 -12.13
C ILE A 33 1.92 18.87 -11.37
N THR A 34 1.14 19.81 -11.92
CA THR A 34 0.89 21.12 -11.32
C THR A 34 -0.47 21.18 -10.63
N VAL A 35 -0.64 22.14 -9.72
CA VAL A 35 -1.96 22.42 -9.12
C VAL A 35 -3.00 22.73 -10.20
N THR A 36 -2.60 23.44 -11.26
CA THR A 36 -3.49 23.75 -12.39
C THR A 36 -3.97 22.49 -13.11
N ASP A 37 -3.08 21.53 -13.33
CA ASP A 37 -3.48 20.23 -13.94
C ASP A 37 -4.55 19.55 -13.08
N ILE A 38 -4.33 19.50 -11.76
CA ILE A 38 -5.24 18.80 -10.83
C ILE A 38 -6.60 19.49 -10.77
N ILE A 39 -6.64 20.81 -10.59
CA ILE A 39 -7.92 21.54 -10.47
C ILE A 39 -8.73 21.47 -11.76
N THR A 40 -8.06 21.50 -12.91
CA THR A 40 -8.72 21.34 -14.23
C THR A 40 -9.30 19.94 -14.38
N ARG A 41 -8.54 18.91 -14.04
CA ARG A 41 -8.97 17.51 -14.13
C ARG A 41 -10.07 17.17 -13.11
N ALA A 42 -9.97 17.72 -11.90
CA ALA A 42 -10.94 17.50 -10.83
C ALA A 42 -12.21 18.36 -10.94
N ASP A 43 -12.23 19.32 -11.86
CA ASP A 43 -13.30 20.32 -12.01
C ASP A 43 -13.61 21.04 -10.69
N ILE A 44 -12.57 21.59 -10.07
CA ILE A 44 -12.65 22.36 -8.81
C ILE A 44 -11.94 23.71 -8.96
N ASN A 45 -12.25 24.64 -8.07
CA ASN A 45 -11.53 25.92 -8.02
C ASN A 45 -10.23 25.80 -7.20
N ARG A 46 -9.32 26.76 -7.41
CA ARG A 46 -8.01 26.80 -6.74
C ARG A 46 -8.13 26.93 -5.21
N GLY A 47 -9.12 27.65 -4.71
CA GLY A 47 -9.38 27.78 -3.28
C GLY A 47 -9.75 26.43 -2.64
N THR A 48 -10.56 25.61 -3.34
CA THR A 48 -10.90 24.27 -2.90
C THR A 48 -9.67 23.37 -2.79
N PHE A 49 -8.72 23.47 -3.75
CA PHE A 49 -7.46 22.72 -3.65
C PHE A 49 -6.67 23.11 -2.41
N TYR A 50 -6.42 24.42 -2.23
CA TYR A 50 -5.59 24.91 -1.11
C TYR A 50 -6.26 24.79 0.26
N ALA A 51 -7.58 24.57 0.32
CA ALA A 51 -8.25 24.18 1.56
C ALA A 51 -7.87 22.78 2.05
N HIS A 52 -7.31 21.93 1.17
CA HIS A 52 -6.96 20.54 1.49
C HIS A 52 -5.46 20.25 1.42
N TYR A 53 -4.73 20.87 0.49
CA TYR A 53 -3.32 20.55 0.20
C TYR A 53 -2.52 21.83 -0.04
N GLN A 54 -1.31 21.87 0.49
CA GLN A 54 -0.39 23.01 0.28
C GLN A 54 0.18 23.01 -1.14
N ASP A 55 0.44 21.84 -1.68
CA ASP A 55 1.01 21.60 -3.00
C ASP A 55 0.66 20.20 -3.54
N THR A 56 1.15 19.88 -4.71
CA THR A 56 0.93 18.59 -5.35
C THR A 56 1.64 17.44 -4.65
N ARG A 57 2.79 17.71 -4.01
CA ARG A 57 3.54 16.74 -3.23
C ARG A 57 2.75 16.29 -2.00
N ALA A 58 2.07 17.20 -1.34
CA ALA A 58 1.20 16.87 -0.21
C ALA A 58 0.07 15.90 -0.60
N VAL A 59 -0.38 15.93 -1.87
CA VAL A 59 -1.40 14.98 -2.36
C VAL A 59 -0.86 13.55 -2.39
N ILE A 60 0.30 13.32 -3.03
CA ILE A 60 0.87 11.97 -3.13
C ILE A 60 1.31 11.45 -1.75
N GLU A 61 1.90 12.29 -0.92
CA GLU A 61 2.32 11.93 0.44
C GLU A 61 1.12 11.50 1.28
N GLN A 62 -0.02 12.16 1.16
CA GLN A 62 -1.23 11.75 1.88
C GLN A 62 -1.76 10.41 1.36
N ILE A 63 -1.79 10.20 0.03
CA ILE A 63 -2.21 8.92 -0.57
C ILE A 63 -1.35 7.78 -0.06
N GLU A 64 -0.02 7.91 -0.12
CA GLU A 64 0.91 6.92 0.37
C GLU A 64 0.73 6.63 1.86
N ASN A 65 0.60 7.67 2.69
CA ASN A 65 0.44 7.53 4.13
C ASN A 65 -0.87 6.83 4.51
N GLU A 66 -1.96 7.08 3.79
CA GLU A 66 -3.23 6.39 4.02
C GLU A 66 -3.14 4.90 3.68
N ILE A 67 -2.47 4.54 2.58
CA ILE A 67 -2.24 3.14 2.21
C ILE A 67 -1.35 2.46 3.26
N ILE A 68 -0.27 3.14 3.68
CA ILE A 68 0.64 2.64 4.73
C ILE A 68 -0.12 2.42 6.04
N ALA A 69 -0.94 3.39 6.46
CA ALA A 69 -1.75 3.27 7.67
C ALA A 69 -2.70 2.07 7.59
N LYS A 70 -3.32 1.84 6.43
CA LYS A 70 -4.20 0.69 6.21
C LYS A 70 -3.45 -0.64 6.24
N MET A 71 -2.25 -0.70 5.67
CA MET A 71 -1.41 -1.90 5.74
C MET A 71 -0.97 -2.18 7.19
N LEU A 72 -0.61 -1.15 7.96
CA LEU A 72 -0.28 -1.30 9.38
C LEU A 72 -1.48 -1.79 10.20
N GLU A 73 -2.70 -1.29 9.92
CA GLU A 73 -3.93 -1.78 10.54
C GLU A 73 -4.10 -3.28 10.29
N PHE A 74 -3.96 -3.72 9.03
CA PHE A 74 -4.06 -5.13 8.69
C PHE A 74 -2.99 -5.97 9.37
N LEU A 75 -1.73 -5.53 9.36
CA LEU A 75 -0.64 -6.23 10.03
C LEU A 75 -0.85 -6.32 11.55
N SER A 76 -1.42 -5.29 12.19
CA SER A 76 -1.63 -5.27 13.65
C SER A 76 -2.61 -6.35 14.14
N GLU A 77 -3.46 -6.88 13.26
CA GLU A 77 -4.38 -7.96 13.59
C GLU A 77 -3.70 -9.35 13.54
N PHE A 78 -2.50 -9.44 12.99
CA PHE A 78 -1.79 -10.68 12.78
C PHE A 78 -0.49 -10.72 13.57
N ARG A 79 -0.34 -11.76 14.38
CA ARG A 79 0.89 -12.07 15.11
C ARG A 79 1.81 -12.90 14.22
N TYR A 80 3.11 -12.76 14.44
CA TYR A 80 4.17 -13.49 13.72
C TYR A 80 3.86 -14.99 13.57
N LYS A 81 3.54 -15.66 14.68
CA LYS A 81 3.22 -17.09 14.68
C LYS A 81 2.07 -17.43 13.73
N ASN A 82 1.00 -16.65 13.77
CA ASN A 82 -0.18 -16.89 12.95
C ASN A 82 0.10 -16.57 11.47
N PHE A 83 0.92 -15.56 11.19
CA PHE A 83 1.29 -15.20 9.83
C PHE A 83 1.96 -16.33 9.08
N PHE A 84 2.95 -16.99 9.67
CA PHE A 84 3.65 -18.10 9.01
C PHE A 84 2.86 -19.42 8.98
N GLN A 85 1.93 -19.63 9.91
CA GLN A 85 1.08 -20.81 9.92
C GLN A 85 -0.12 -20.70 8.96
N ASN A 86 -0.74 -19.53 8.89
CA ASN A 86 -1.90 -19.28 8.05
C ASN A 86 -1.92 -17.82 7.56
N PRO A 87 -1.12 -17.44 6.56
CA PRO A 87 -1.06 -16.08 6.04
C PRO A 87 -2.28 -15.70 5.18
N LEU A 88 -3.06 -16.68 4.71
CA LEU A 88 -4.14 -16.46 3.74
C LEU A 88 -5.19 -15.42 4.18
N PRO A 89 -5.67 -15.37 5.43
CA PRO A 89 -6.65 -14.36 5.83
C PRO A 89 -6.13 -12.93 5.68
N LEU A 90 -4.86 -12.66 6.02
CA LEU A 90 -4.23 -11.37 5.83
C LEU A 90 -4.13 -11.02 4.34
N LEU A 91 -3.65 -11.96 3.53
CA LEU A 91 -3.50 -11.76 2.09
C LEU A 91 -4.82 -11.48 1.40
N LEU A 92 -5.89 -12.20 1.75
CA LEU A 92 -7.24 -11.95 1.23
C LEU A 92 -7.78 -10.58 1.66
N LYS A 93 -7.47 -10.12 2.87
CA LYS A 93 -7.83 -8.80 3.35
C LYS A 93 -7.15 -7.69 2.54
N ILE A 94 -5.86 -7.86 2.25
CA ILE A 94 -5.11 -6.97 1.35
C ILE A 94 -5.72 -7.01 -0.05
N THR A 95 -6.01 -8.19 -0.59
CA THR A 95 -6.64 -8.37 -1.90
C THR A 95 -7.96 -7.61 -2.00
N SER A 96 -8.89 -7.84 -1.05
CA SER A 96 -10.18 -7.15 -1.03
C SER A 96 -10.03 -5.62 -1.01
N TYR A 97 -9.09 -5.10 -0.21
CA TYR A 97 -8.79 -3.67 -0.17
C TYR A 97 -8.28 -3.14 -1.52
N LEU A 98 -7.41 -3.88 -2.20
CA LEU A 98 -6.89 -3.49 -3.52
C LEU A 98 -7.99 -3.56 -4.59
N GLU A 99 -8.90 -4.53 -4.51
CA GLU A 99 -10.01 -4.69 -5.46
C GLU A 99 -11.05 -3.55 -5.38
N GLU A 100 -11.21 -2.89 -4.23
CA GLU A 100 -12.12 -1.74 -4.07
C GLU A 100 -11.79 -0.59 -5.05
N ASN A 101 -10.51 -0.41 -5.41
CA ASN A 101 -10.05 0.65 -6.31
C ASN A 101 -8.87 0.16 -7.18
N LEU A 102 -9.06 -0.95 -7.86
CA LEU A 102 -8.00 -1.67 -8.57
C LEU A 102 -7.22 -0.81 -9.56
N GLU A 103 -7.93 -0.02 -10.37
CA GLU A 103 -7.31 0.84 -11.38
C GLU A 103 -6.49 1.96 -10.73
N PHE A 104 -6.96 2.54 -9.63
CA PHE A 104 -6.22 3.51 -8.85
C PHE A 104 -4.86 2.95 -8.38
N TYR A 105 -4.85 1.74 -7.79
CA TYR A 105 -3.61 1.12 -7.33
C TYR A 105 -2.72 0.69 -8.49
N ARG A 106 -3.30 0.24 -9.61
CA ARG A 106 -2.54 -0.09 -10.82
C ARG A 106 -1.74 1.11 -11.31
N ILE A 107 -2.38 2.27 -11.44
CA ILE A 107 -1.74 3.50 -11.88
C ILE A 107 -0.65 3.92 -10.89
N LEU A 108 -0.97 3.95 -9.60
CA LEU A 108 -0.05 4.37 -8.55
C LEU A 108 1.22 3.52 -8.51
N ILE A 109 1.07 2.19 -8.54
CA ILE A 109 2.19 1.24 -8.44
C ILE A 109 3.05 1.26 -9.71
N ASN A 110 2.46 1.50 -10.88
CA ASN A 110 3.17 1.54 -12.16
C ASN A 110 3.68 2.94 -12.52
N SER A 111 3.35 3.97 -11.71
CA SER A 111 3.83 5.33 -11.95
C SER A 111 5.34 5.45 -11.73
N ARG A 112 5.96 6.38 -12.45
CA ARG A 112 7.34 6.78 -12.18
C ARG A 112 7.42 7.38 -10.77
N GLY A 113 8.45 7.01 -10.00
CA GLY A 113 8.59 7.46 -8.61
C GLY A 113 7.90 6.58 -7.57
N SER A 114 7.17 5.53 -7.97
CA SER A 114 6.56 4.57 -7.03
C SER A 114 7.58 3.77 -6.21
N GLU A 115 8.85 3.74 -6.60
CA GLU A 115 9.90 2.96 -5.93
C GLU A 115 10.05 3.32 -4.45
N GLN A 116 10.02 4.62 -4.11
CA GLN A 116 10.14 5.05 -2.71
C GLN A 116 8.93 4.59 -1.87
N PHE A 117 7.75 4.62 -2.44
CA PHE A 117 6.54 4.10 -1.81
C PHE A 117 6.63 2.58 -1.58
N LEU A 118 7.10 1.83 -2.57
CA LEU A 118 7.27 0.37 -2.45
C LEU A 118 8.36 0.00 -1.42
N ILE A 119 9.42 0.83 -1.29
CA ILE A 119 10.42 0.69 -0.22
C ILE A 119 9.77 0.90 1.15
N LYS A 120 8.93 1.92 1.31
CA LYS A 120 8.18 2.16 2.56
C LYS A 120 7.27 0.97 2.90
N LEU A 121 6.54 0.40 1.93
CA LEU A 121 5.69 -0.78 2.14
C LEU A 121 6.49 -2.00 2.62
N LYS A 122 7.66 -2.25 2.05
CA LYS A 122 8.56 -3.31 2.54
C LYS A 122 9.02 -3.03 3.96
N ALA A 123 9.41 -1.80 4.25
CA ALA A 123 9.93 -1.40 5.55
C ALA A 123 8.88 -1.55 6.67
N ILE A 124 7.60 -1.26 6.43
CA ILE A 124 6.56 -1.44 7.46
C ILE A 124 6.38 -2.92 7.83
N PHE A 125 6.44 -3.84 6.86
CA PHE A 125 6.38 -5.27 7.13
C PHE A 125 7.58 -5.73 7.96
N VAL A 126 8.80 -5.37 7.55
CA VAL A 126 10.03 -5.70 8.28
C VAL A 126 9.95 -5.17 9.71
N ARG A 127 9.62 -3.90 9.89
CA ARG A 127 9.51 -3.27 11.21
C ARG A 127 8.43 -3.93 12.08
N HIS A 128 7.30 -4.32 11.49
CA HIS A 128 6.25 -5.04 12.22
C HIS A 128 6.80 -6.36 12.78
N MET A 129 7.53 -7.13 11.98
CA MET A 129 8.16 -8.39 12.43
C MET A 129 9.24 -8.16 13.50
N GLU A 130 10.07 -7.14 13.36
CA GLU A 130 11.11 -6.80 14.34
C GLU A 130 10.54 -6.36 15.69
N THR A 131 9.38 -5.74 15.70
CA THR A 131 8.72 -5.23 16.91
C THR A 131 7.70 -6.16 17.52
N ASP A 132 7.37 -7.29 16.89
CA ASP A 132 6.42 -8.26 17.40
C ASP A 132 6.94 -8.88 18.71
N THR A 133 6.13 -8.77 19.77
CA THR A 133 6.48 -9.25 21.12
C THR A 133 6.45 -10.76 21.28
N ASP A 134 5.82 -11.47 20.33
CA ASP A 134 5.74 -12.95 20.35
C ASP A 134 7.03 -13.60 19.83
N ILE A 135 7.94 -12.80 19.26
CA ILE A 135 9.25 -13.27 18.79
C ILE A 135 10.29 -12.99 19.86
N PRO A 136 11.02 -14.00 20.36
CA PRO A 136 12.12 -13.80 21.28
C PRO A 136 13.21 -12.87 20.68
N ASP A 137 13.76 -11.98 21.52
CA ASP A 137 14.77 -11.03 21.08
C ASP A 137 16.03 -11.68 20.50
N GLU A 138 16.38 -12.88 20.98
CA GLU A 138 17.50 -13.66 20.45
C GLU A 138 17.27 -14.03 18.97
N ILE A 139 16.04 -14.43 18.64
CA ILE A 139 15.64 -14.75 17.26
C ILE A 139 15.68 -13.51 16.41
N LYS A 140 15.10 -12.39 16.87
CA LYS A 140 15.08 -11.12 16.12
C LYS A 140 16.48 -10.61 15.75
N ARG A 141 17.47 -10.88 16.59
CA ARG A 141 18.87 -10.46 16.38
C ARG A 141 19.66 -11.44 15.52
N SER A 142 19.08 -12.61 15.19
CA SER A 142 19.81 -13.57 14.37
C SER A 142 19.89 -13.10 12.92
N PRO A 143 21.07 -13.26 12.24
CA PRO A 143 21.20 -12.94 10.83
C PRO A 143 20.19 -13.68 9.94
N ASP A 144 19.86 -14.93 10.28
CA ASP A 144 18.91 -15.76 9.54
C ASP A 144 17.51 -15.15 9.58
N PHE A 145 17.05 -14.66 10.73
CA PHE A 145 15.76 -14.00 10.85
C PHE A 145 15.69 -12.74 9.98
N LEU A 146 16.72 -11.88 10.06
CA LEU A 146 16.78 -10.64 9.26
C LEU A 146 16.78 -10.94 7.76
N ILE A 147 17.57 -11.91 7.31
CA ILE A 147 17.60 -12.32 5.90
C ILE A 147 16.21 -12.76 5.45
N ARG A 148 15.54 -13.60 6.23
CA ARG A 148 14.23 -14.17 5.90
C ARG A 148 13.15 -13.11 5.82
N ILE A 149 13.03 -12.21 6.81
CA ILE A 149 12.00 -11.17 6.78
C ILE A 149 12.18 -10.20 5.62
N HIS A 150 13.43 -9.84 5.28
CA HIS A 150 13.72 -9.00 4.12
C HIS A 150 13.40 -9.71 2.79
N PHE A 151 13.70 -11.01 2.70
CA PHE A 151 13.36 -11.84 1.53
C PHE A 151 11.85 -11.88 1.31
N PHE A 152 11.07 -12.18 2.37
CA PHE A 152 9.60 -12.21 2.28
C PHE A 152 9.00 -10.84 2.00
N ALA A 153 9.47 -9.79 2.64
CA ALA A 153 9.01 -8.43 2.37
C ALA A 153 9.25 -8.02 0.90
N GLY A 154 10.44 -8.34 0.39
CA GLY A 154 10.80 -8.09 -1.00
C GLY A 154 9.95 -8.90 -1.98
N GLY A 155 9.84 -10.20 -1.75
CA GLY A 155 9.08 -11.12 -2.60
C GLY A 155 7.59 -10.78 -2.64
N LEU A 156 6.98 -10.51 -1.47
CA LEU A 156 5.57 -10.16 -1.36
C LEU A 156 5.23 -8.90 -2.16
N VAL A 157 5.94 -7.80 -1.92
CA VAL A 157 5.70 -6.54 -2.62
C VAL A 157 5.96 -6.68 -4.11
N ASN A 158 7.02 -7.41 -4.50
CA ASN A 158 7.35 -7.63 -5.91
C ASN A 158 6.28 -8.46 -6.63
N LEU A 159 5.70 -9.49 -6.01
CA LEU A 159 4.64 -10.31 -6.64
C LEU A 159 3.39 -9.48 -6.95
N TYR A 160 2.95 -8.62 -6.02
CA TYR A 160 1.86 -7.69 -6.31
C TYR A 160 2.24 -6.70 -7.41
N GLN A 161 3.47 -6.18 -7.42
CA GLN A 161 3.94 -5.27 -8.46
C GLN A 161 3.94 -5.91 -9.85
N VAL A 162 4.46 -7.13 -9.98
CA VAL A 162 4.46 -7.93 -11.21
C VAL A 162 3.03 -8.19 -11.69
N TRP A 163 2.12 -8.50 -10.77
CA TRP A 163 0.71 -8.69 -11.09
C TRP A 163 0.05 -7.40 -11.61
N PHE A 164 0.28 -6.25 -10.95
CA PHE A 164 -0.24 -4.96 -11.40
C PHE A 164 0.30 -4.54 -12.78
N ARG A 165 1.48 -5.02 -13.16
CA ARG A 165 2.04 -4.84 -14.51
C ARG A 165 1.40 -5.75 -15.56
N GLY A 166 0.57 -6.71 -15.14
CA GLY A 166 -0.04 -7.68 -16.04
C GLY A 166 0.90 -8.78 -16.52
N GLU A 167 2.05 -8.96 -15.87
CA GLU A 167 3.04 -9.98 -16.23
C GLU A 167 2.61 -11.39 -15.75
N VAL A 168 1.62 -11.49 -14.88
CA VAL A 168 1.06 -12.73 -14.36
C VAL A 168 -0.45 -12.75 -14.61
N GLY A 169 -0.91 -13.69 -15.43
CA GLY A 169 -2.28 -13.79 -15.94
C GLY A 169 -3.25 -14.54 -15.03
N VAL A 170 -3.20 -14.31 -13.71
CA VAL A 170 -4.09 -14.92 -12.70
C VAL A 170 -4.83 -13.83 -11.91
N SER A 171 -5.89 -14.19 -11.18
CA SER A 171 -6.60 -13.26 -10.31
C SER A 171 -5.78 -12.88 -9.07
N LEU A 172 -6.12 -11.75 -8.42
CA LEU A 172 -5.52 -11.37 -7.14
C LEU A 172 -5.75 -12.42 -6.04
N ASN A 173 -6.91 -13.08 -6.05
CA ASN A 173 -7.20 -14.18 -5.14
C ASN A 173 -6.26 -15.37 -5.35
N GLU A 174 -6.00 -15.76 -6.60
CA GLU A 174 -5.05 -16.83 -6.91
C GLU A 174 -3.62 -16.47 -6.49
N ILE A 175 -3.19 -15.22 -6.70
CA ILE A 175 -1.90 -14.72 -6.17
C ILE A 175 -1.85 -14.88 -4.65
N SER A 176 -2.89 -14.48 -3.92
CA SER A 176 -2.95 -14.59 -2.47
C SER A 176 -2.86 -16.04 -1.99
N VAL A 177 -3.53 -16.96 -2.69
CA VAL A 177 -3.46 -18.39 -2.39
C VAL A 177 -2.05 -18.93 -2.62
N GLU A 178 -1.41 -18.60 -3.74
CA GLU A 178 -0.05 -19.06 -4.03
C GLU A 178 0.99 -18.47 -3.07
N ILE A 179 0.91 -17.18 -2.77
CA ILE A 179 1.75 -16.54 -1.74
C ILE A 179 1.58 -17.25 -0.39
N SER A 180 0.32 -17.56 -0.01
CA SER A 180 0.02 -18.25 1.23
C SER A 180 0.72 -19.62 1.30
N LYS A 181 0.67 -20.40 0.23
CA LYS A 181 1.37 -21.69 0.15
C LYS A 181 2.88 -21.54 0.29
N ILE A 182 3.48 -20.57 -0.40
CA ILE A 182 4.92 -20.29 -0.33
C ILE A 182 5.32 -19.96 1.11
N ILE A 183 4.58 -19.07 1.78
CA ILE A 183 4.87 -18.66 3.16
C ILE A 183 4.70 -19.84 4.10
N SER A 184 3.57 -20.58 4.04
CA SER A 184 3.29 -21.71 4.94
C SER A 184 4.29 -22.86 4.77
N ASN A 185 4.68 -23.18 3.55
CA ASN A 185 5.71 -24.19 3.28
C ASN A 185 7.10 -23.78 3.79
N SER A 186 7.34 -22.47 3.89
CA SER A 186 8.58 -21.92 4.44
C SER A 186 8.54 -21.78 5.97
N ALA A 187 7.39 -22.04 6.61
CA ALA A 187 7.21 -21.90 8.06
C ALA A 187 8.20 -22.79 8.86
N VAL A 188 8.57 -23.97 8.35
CA VAL A 188 9.59 -24.85 8.94
C VAL A 188 10.95 -24.15 9.10
N MET A 189 11.23 -23.13 8.29
CA MET A 189 12.46 -22.33 8.39
C MET A 189 12.42 -21.33 9.56
N PHE A 190 11.23 -21.01 10.10
CA PHE A 190 11.05 -20.02 11.17
C PHE A 190 10.79 -20.67 12.53
N TYR A 191 10.42 -21.94 12.56
CA TYR A 191 10.19 -22.74 13.76
C TYR A 191 10.97 -24.05 13.60
N PRO A 192 12.22 -24.12 14.09
CA PRO A 192 12.96 -25.37 14.17
C PRO A 192 12.32 -26.35 15.17
#